data_8ce21ec6e763806ecaba08f8a1240019
#
_entry.id   8ce21ec6e763806ecaba08f8a1240019
#
_cell.length_a   1.000
_cell.length_b   1.000
_cell.length_c   1.000
_cell.angle_alpha   90.00
_cell.angle_beta   90.00
_cell.angle_gamma   90.00
#
_symmetry.space_group_name_H-M   'P 1'
#
loop_
_entity.id
_entity.type
_entity.pdbx_description
1 polymer ?
#
loop_
_entity_poly.entity_id
_entity_poly.type
_entity_poly.pdbx_seq_one_letter_code
_entity_poly.pdbx_strand_id
1 'polypeptide(L)'
;MPNELKFNVKYRVPVKIIYHTLTDPIEILKFTGCPAKFEKTAGSSFNFYDGFITGVNQELVENKKILQKWKFNNWKDFGEITLIFKEKEGNESLISVHLKNIPEKDIYNQIIDLKILENGFRSQIFQKINDRLGYPLNNDKDESSDEEY
;
A
#
# COMPACT_ATOMS: atom_id res chain seq x y z
N MET A 1 15.10 14.01 11.53
CA MET A 1 15.02 12.54 11.45
C MET A 1 13.99 12.15 10.43
N PRO A 2 14.37 11.36 9.46
CA PRO A 2 13.36 10.84 8.56
C PRO A 2 12.48 9.83 9.29
N ASN A 3 11.21 9.95 9.07
CA ASN A 3 10.26 9.00 9.62
C ASN A 3 10.04 7.89 8.60
N GLU A 4 10.26 6.67 9.02
CA GLU A 4 10.12 5.49 8.18
C GLU A 4 9.26 4.45 8.84
N LEU A 5 8.64 3.64 8.01
CA LEU A 5 7.79 2.56 8.47
C LEU A 5 7.95 1.38 7.53
N LYS A 6 8.25 0.20 8.08
CA LYS A 6 8.39 -1.03 7.29
C LYS A 6 7.52 -2.11 7.87
N PHE A 7 6.83 -2.83 7.02
CA PHE A 7 6.09 -4.01 7.46
C PHE A 7 5.82 -4.92 6.27
N ASN A 8 5.42 -6.13 6.54
CA ASN A 8 5.12 -7.13 5.52
C ASN A 8 3.67 -7.56 5.60
N VAL A 9 3.12 -7.90 4.44
CA VAL A 9 1.78 -8.48 4.35
C VAL A 9 1.89 -9.72 3.48
N LYS A 10 1.19 -10.78 3.86
CA LYS A 10 1.23 -12.03 3.09
C LYS A 10 -0.17 -12.47 2.74
N TYR A 11 -0.39 -12.79 1.47
CA TYR A 11 -1.68 -13.28 0.97
C TYR A 11 -1.53 -14.68 0.40
N ARG A 12 -2.61 -15.44 0.49
CA ARG A 12 -2.65 -16.79 -0.09
C ARG A 12 -3.21 -16.74 -1.50
N VAL A 13 -2.70 -15.82 -2.29
CA VAL A 13 -2.98 -15.73 -3.72
C VAL A 13 -1.69 -15.37 -4.44
N PRO A 14 -1.56 -15.68 -5.72
CA PRO A 14 -0.34 -15.35 -6.46
C PRO A 14 -0.11 -13.86 -6.57
N VAL A 15 1.14 -13.47 -6.76
CA VAL A 15 1.53 -12.07 -6.87
C VAL A 15 0.75 -11.34 -7.96
N LYS A 16 0.53 -11.98 -9.12
CA LYS A 16 -0.16 -11.30 -10.21
C LYS A 16 -1.56 -10.85 -9.83
N ILE A 17 -2.22 -11.60 -8.93
CA ILE A 17 -3.56 -11.25 -8.47
C ILE A 17 -3.50 -10.01 -7.58
N ILE A 18 -2.58 -10.01 -6.61
CA ILE A 18 -2.47 -8.87 -5.69
C ILE A 18 -1.97 -7.63 -6.40
N TYR A 19 -1.00 -7.79 -7.31
CA TYR A 19 -0.50 -6.64 -8.06
C TYR A 19 -1.62 -6.01 -8.89
N HIS A 20 -2.42 -6.85 -9.56
CA HIS A 20 -3.56 -6.37 -10.34
C HIS A 20 -4.57 -5.65 -9.44
N THR A 21 -4.83 -6.21 -8.25
CA THR A 21 -5.79 -5.63 -7.31
C THR A 21 -5.39 -4.20 -6.92
N LEU A 22 -4.09 -3.95 -6.77
CA LEU A 22 -3.60 -2.65 -6.31
C LEU A 22 -3.35 -1.67 -7.45
N THR A 23 -3.48 -2.09 -8.71
CA THR A 23 -3.15 -1.22 -9.84
C THR A 23 -4.29 -1.06 -10.85
N ASP A 24 -5.45 -1.66 -10.59
CA ASP A 24 -6.59 -1.58 -11.49
C ASP A 24 -7.71 -0.81 -10.82
N PRO A 25 -8.22 0.28 -11.42
CA PRO A 25 -9.23 1.09 -10.76
C PRO A 25 -10.52 0.34 -10.43
N ILE A 26 -10.88 -0.65 -11.22
CA ILE A 26 -12.09 -1.44 -10.93
C ILE A 26 -11.87 -2.31 -9.70
N GLU A 27 -10.69 -2.92 -9.59
CA GLU A 27 -10.38 -3.73 -8.42
C GLU A 27 -10.26 -2.85 -7.17
N ILE A 28 -9.67 -1.67 -7.32
CA ILE A 28 -9.55 -0.74 -6.19
C ILE A 28 -10.94 -0.30 -5.72
N LEU A 29 -11.85 -0.04 -6.65
CA LEU A 29 -13.24 0.28 -6.29
C LEU A 29 -13.87 -0.85 -5.47
N LYS A 30 -13.58 -2.09 -5.83
CA LYS A 30 -14.18 -3.22 -5.15
C LYS A 30 -13.80 -3.28 -3.67
N PHE A 31 -12.52 -3.00 -3.34
CA PHE A 31 -12.15 -3.13 -1.94
C PHE A 31 -12.29 -1.82 -1.17
N THR A 32 -12.25 -0.67 -1.82
CA THR A 32 -12.44 0.61 -1.11
C THR A 32 -13.89 1.03 -1.06
N GLY A 33 -14.70 0.59 -2.03
CA GLY A 33 -16.07 1.04 -2.13
C GLY A 33 -16.20 2.42 -2.76
N CYS A 34 -15.11 2.99 -3.27
CA CYS A 34 -15.09 4.33 -3.84
C CYS A 34 -14.45 4.30 -5.22
N PRO A 35 -14.95 5.11 -6.17
CA PRO A 35 -14.29 5.21 -7.46
C PRO A 35 -12.84 5.62 -7.28
N ALA A 36 -11.96 5.03 -8.07
CA ALA A 36 -10.53 5.29 -7.98
C ALA A 36 -9.98 5.68 -9.32
N LYS A 37 -8.91 6.44 -9.30
CA LYS A 37 -8.16 6.77 -10.49
C LYS A 37 -6.80 6.09 -10.37
N PHE A 38 -6.43 5.34 -11.38
CA PHE A 38 -5.14 4.66 -11.39
C PHE A 38 -4.78 4.26 -12.80
N GLU A 39 -3.62 4.72 -13.27
CA GLU A 39 -3.06 4.30 -14.55
C GLU A 39 -1.69 3.71 -14.32
N LYS A 40 -1.36 2.69 -15.09
CA LYS A 40 -0.10 1.96 -14.90
C LYS A 40 1.05 2.60 -15.67
N THR A 41 1.18 3.90 -15.54
CA THR A 41 2.25 4.64 -16.22
C THR A 41 2.96 5.54 -15.23
N ALA A 42 4.27 5.62 -15.36
CA ALA A 42 5.07 6.51 -14.51
C ALA A 42 4.64 7.95 -14.77
N GLY A 43 4.50 8.72 -13.71
CA GLY A 43 4.07 10.10 -13.78
C GLY A 43 2.59 10.31 -13.68
N SER A 44 1.77 9.23 -13.69
CA SER A 44 0.32 9.38 -13.60
C SER A 44 -0.10 9.56 -12.14
N SER A 45 -1.13 10.37 -11.92
CA SER A 45 -1.66 10.56 -10.58
C SER A 45 -2.70 9.48 -10.27
N PHE A 46 -2.89 9.23 -8.99
CA PHE A 46 -3.89 8.25 -8.55
C PHE A 46 -4.61 8.77 -7.31
N ASN A 47 -5.77 8.19 -7.02
CA ASN A 47 -6.43 8.43 -5.75
C ASN A 47 -7.18 7.19 -5.29
N PHE A 48 -7.30 7.06 -3.98
CA PHE A 48 -8.08 6.04 -3.31
C PHE A 48 -9.03 6.75 -2.36
N TYR A 49 -10.16 6.12 -2.10
CA TYR A 49 -11.14 6.64 -1.14
C TYR A 49 -11.56 8.07 -1.47
N ASP A 50 -11.84 8.29 -2.76
CA ASP A 50 -12.38 9.56 -3.24
C ASP A 50 -11.51 10.75 -2.82
N GLY A 51 -10.19 10.59 -2.94
CA GLY A 51 -9.26 11.67 -2.66
C GLY A 51 -8.71 11.71 -1.25
N PHE A 52 -9.15 10.80 -0.38
CA PHE A 52 -8.59 10.72 0.96
C PHE A 52 -7.11 10.37 0.89
N ILE A 53 -6.74 9.53 -0.09
CA ILE A 53 -5.35 9.19 -0.39
C ILE A 53 -5.09 9.61 -1.83
N THR A 54 -4.01 10.36 -2.05
CA THR A 54 -3.62 10.77 -3.41
C THR A 54 -2.13 10.59 -3.59
N GLY A 55 -1.73 10.54 -4.86
CA GLY A 55 -0.31 10.43 -5.13
C GLY A 55 0.01 10.38 -6.60
N VAL A 56 1.25 10.05 -6.90
CA VAL A 56 1.77 9.95 -8.24
C VAL A 56 2.58 8.67 -8.35
N ASN A 57 2.29 7.89 -9.38
CA ASN A 57 3.07 6.68 -9.66
C ASN A 57 4.43 7.09 -10.21
N GLN A 58 5.49 6.63 -9.60
CA GLN A 58 6.84 6.95 -10.06
C GLN A 58 7.46 5.79 -10.81
N GLU A 59 7.22 4.57 -10.36
CA GLU A 59 7.76 3.40 -11.02
C GLU A 59 6.83 2.23 -10.79
N LEU A 60 6.54 1.50 -11.87
CA LEU A 60 5.70 0.32 -11.79
C LEU A 60 6.40 -0.79 -12.58
N VAL A 61 6.78 -1.85 -11.88
CA VAL A 61 7.35 -3.03 -12.52
C VAL A 61 6.38 -4.16 -12.28
N GLU A 62 5.76 -4.63 -13.34
CA GLU A 62 4.66 -5.58 -13.26
C GLU A 62 5.03 -6.78 -12.39
N ASN A 63 4.17 -7.06 -11.40
CA ASN A 63 4.29 -8.18 -10.48
C ASN A 63 5.56 -8.14 -9.61
N LYS A 64 6.23 -6.98 -9.56
CA LYS A 64 7.48 -6.89 -8.79
C LYS A 64 7.55 -5.69 -7.89
N LYS A 65 7.13 -4.50 -8.36
CA LYS A 65 7.40 -3.30 -7.60
C LYS A 65 6.43 -2.17 -7.93
N ILE A 66 6.03 -1.44 -6.92
CA ILE A 66 5.30 -0.18 -7.07
C ILE A 66 6.04 0.85 -6.23
N LEU A 67 6.39 1.98 -6.85
CA LEU A 67 7.00 3.11 -6.15
C LEU A 67 6.14 4.33 -6.40
N GLN A 68 5.70 5.00 -5.33
CA GLN A 68 4.76 6.12 -5.44
C GLN A 68 5.13 7.24 -4.50
N LYS A 69 4.87 8.48 -4.91
CA LYS A 69 4.66 9.57 -3.97
C LYS A 69 3.24 9.46 -3.47
N TRP A 70 3.02 9.77 -2.18
CA TRP A 70 1.79 9.35 -1.55
C TRP A 70 1.50 10.21 -0.33
N LYS A 71 0.24 10.57 -0.12
CA LYS A 71 -0.14 11.27 1.10
C LYS A 71 -1.62 11.10 1.40
N PHE A 72 -1.96 11.26 2.68
CA PHE A 72 -3.35 11.44 3.09
C PHE A 72 -3.74 12.89 2.86
N ASN A 73 -5.05 13.16 2.82
CA ASN A 73 -5.54 14.50 2.52
C ASN A 73 -5.19 15.52 3.60
N ASN A 74 -4.82 15.07 4.81
CA ASN A 74 -4.40 15.99 5.87
C ASN A 74 -2.89 16.15 5.97
N TRP A 75 -2.14 15.64 5.01
CA TRP A 75 -0.70 15.86 4.93
C TRP A 75 -0.41 17.01 3.99
N LYS A 76 0.60 17.83 4.35
CA LYS A 76 1.02 18.91 3.49
C LYS A 76 1.90 18.41 2.35
N ASP A 77 2.84 17.55 2.68
CA ASP A 77 3.82 17.06 1.72
C ASP A 77 3.66 15.58 1.49
N PHE A 78 4.12 15.12 0.31
CA PHE A 78 4.09 13.70 -0.02
C PHE A 78 5.17 12.94 0.74
N GLY A 79 4.81 11.77 1.23
CA GLY A 79 5.80 10.76 1.58
C GLY A 79 6.05 9.89 0.36
N GLU A 80 6.77 8.80 0.58
CA GLU A 80 7.11 7.87 -0.49
C GLU A 80 6.80 6.46 -0.02
N ILE A 81 6.16 5.68 -0.87
CA ILE A 81 5.87 4.29 -0.55
C ILE A 81 6.45 3.38 -1.63
N THR A 82 7.08 2.31 -1.17
CA THR A 82 7.57 1.25 -2.05
C THR A 82 6.92 -0.05 -1.65
N LEU A 83 6.35 -0.75 -2.62
CA LEU A 83 5.82 -2.09 -2.42
C LEU A 83 6.66 -3.05 -3.25
N ILE A 84 7.24 -4.05 -2.60
CA ILE A 84 8.01 -5.09 -3.29
C ILE A 84 7.22 -6.38 -3.17
N PHE A 85 6.96 -7.01 -4.30
CA PHE A 85 6.16 -8.23 -4.39
C PHE A 85 7.06 -9.43 -4.61
N LYS A 86 6.88 -10.47 -3.81
CA LYS A 86 7.64 -11.72 -3.95
C LYS A 86 6.68 -12.89 -3.93
N GLU A 87 6.87 -13.78 -4.91
CA GLU A 87 6.10 -15.02 -4.96
C GLU A 87 6.68 -15.99 -3.93
N LYS A 88 5.79 -16.61 -3.15
CA LYS A 88 6.19 -17.62 -2.17
C LYS A 88 5.61 -18.96 -2.57
N GLU A 89 6.10 -20.02 -1.97
CA GLU A 89 5.63 -21.38 -2.25
C GLU A 89 4.13 -21.48 -1.95
N GLY A 90 3.45 -22.34 -2.71
CA GLY A 90 2.03 -22.56 -2.50
C GLY A 90 1.15 -21.46 -3.05
N ASN A 91 1.63 -20.72 -4.04
CA ASN A 91 0.88 -19.61 -4.64
C ASN A 91 0.56 -18.52 -3.62
N GLU A 92 1.50 -18.27 -2.74
CA GLU A 92 1.39 -17.17 -1.78
C GLU A 92 2.22 -16.00 -2.25
N SER A 93 1.84 -14.81 -1.83
CA SER A 93 2.59 -13.61 -2.14
C SER A 93 2.99 -12.88 -0.87
N LEU A 94 4.19 -12.34 -0.86
CA LEU A 94 4.68 -11.49 0.21
C LEU A 94 4.84 -10.09 -0.35
N ILE A 95 4.27 -9.11 0.35
CA ILE A 95 4.41 -7.71 -0.02
C ILE A 95 5.21 -7.03 1.09
N SER A 96 6.38 -6.51 0.73
CA SER A 96 7.18 -5.71 1.66
C SER A 96 6.82 -4.26 1.44
N VAL A 97 6.35 -3.59 2.49
CA VAL A 97 5.88 -2.21 2.43
C VAL A 97 6.90 -1.33 3.13
N HIS A 98 7.35 -0.29 2.44
CA HIS A 98 8.31 0.63 3.01
C HIS A 98 7.86 2.07 2.74
N LEU A 99 7.51 2.79 3.80
CA LEU A 99 7.19 4.20 3.71
C LEU A 99 8.37 5.00 4.22
N LYS A 100 8.75 6.04 3.49
CA LYS A 100 9.80 6.96 3.89
C LYS A 100 9.33 8.39 3.74
N ASN A 101 10.09 9.29 4.34
CA ASN A 101 9.83 10.72 4.25
C ASN A 101 8.43 11.07 4.74
N ILE A 102 7.98 10.34 5.76
CA ILE A 102 6.68 10.60 6.38
C ILE A 102 6.78 11.92 7.13
N PRO A 103 5.85 12.86 6.91
CA PRO A 103 5.89 14.13 7.64
C PRO A 103 5.79 13.90 9.15
N GLU A 104 6.42 14.78 9.93
CA GLU A 104 6.30 14.70 11.37
C GLU A 104 4.91 15.10 11.84
N LYS A 105 4.31 16.07 11.18
CA LYS A 105 3.01 16.61 11.58
C LYS A 105 2.13 16.80 10.36
N ASP A 106 0.83 16.73 10.58
CA ASP A 106 -0.15 16.97 9.53
C ASP A 106 -0.46 18.48 9.43
N ILE A 107 -1.41 18.84 8.57
CA ILE A 107 -1.73 20.25 8.34
C ILE A 107 -2.38 20.90 9.56
N TYR A 108 -2.82 20.12 10.53
CA TYR A 108 -3.40 20.63 11.77
C TYR A 108 -2.37 20.64 12.90
N ASN A 109 -1.10 20.47 12.56
CA ASN A 109 0.01 20.47 13.51
C ASN A 109 -0.06 19.31 14.51
N GLN A 110 -0.73 18.22 14.12
CA GLN A 110 -0.82 17.02 14.93
C GLN A 110 0.31 16.07 14.55
N ILE A 111 0.95 15.47 15.55
CA ILE A 111 2.03 14.52 15.30
C ILE A 111 1.46 13.29 14.61
N ILE A 112 2.14 12.84 13.56
CA ILE A 112 1.76 11.64 12.84
C ILE A 112 2.41 10.45 13.55
N ASP A 113 1.57 9.64 14.19
CA ASP A 113 2.02 8.47 14.95
C ASP A 113 2.21 7.31 14.00
N LEU A 114 3.42 6.76 13.95
CA LEU A 114 3.76 5.72 12.98
C LEU A 114 2.98 4.43 13.22
N LYS A 115 2.69 4.11 14.48
CA LYS A 115 1.93 2.90 14.79
C LYS A 115 0.49 3.03 14.29
N ILE A 116 -0.09 4.18 14.50
CA ILE A 116 -1.45 4.43 14.01
C ILE A 116 -1.46 4.41 12.49
N LEU A 117 -0.41 4.95 11.87
CA LEU A 117 -0.30 4.95 10.42
C LEU A 117 -0.22 3.51 9.88
N GLU A 118 0.60 2.67 10.51
CA GLU A 118 0.69 1.28 10.08
C GLU A 118 -0.65 0.57 10.23
N ASN A 119 -1.32 0.77 11.36
CA ASN A 119 -2.62 0.15 11.58
C ASN A 119 -3.64 0.60 10.55
N GLY A 120 -3.58 1.88 10.15
CA GLY A 120 -4.46 2.40 9.11
C GLY A 120 -4.22 1.74 7.77
N PHE A 121 -2.97 1.57 7.38
CA PHE A 121 -2.65 0.87 6.14
C PHE A 121 -3.15 -0.56 6.17
N ARG A 122 -2.89 -1.25 7.27
CA ARG A 122 -3.30 -2.65 7.37
C ARG A 122 -4.82 -2.78 7.32
N SER A 123 -5.54 -1.90 8.01
CA SER A 123 -7.00 -2.04 8.09
C SER A 123 -7.72 -1.50 6.85
N GLN A 124 -7.25 -0.39 6.28
CA GLN A 124 -7.98 0.26 5.19
C GLN A 124 -7.59 -0.24 3.81
N ILE A 125 -6.46 -0.90 3.68
CA ILE A 125 -6.04 -1.44 2.39
C ILE A 125 -5.98 -2.95 2.43
N PHE A 126 -5.06 -3.49 3.20
CA PHE A 126 -4.79 -4.93 3.12
C PHE A 126 -5.90 -5.78 3.73
N GLN A 127 -6.47 -5.36 4.87
CA GLN A 127 -7.58 -6.09 5.45
C GLN A 127 -8.83 -5.94 4.59
N LYS A 128 -9.03 -4.78 3.97
CA LYS A 128 -10.18 -4.59 3.09
C LYS A 128 -10.12 -5.51 1.88
N ILE A 129 -8.95 -5.74 1.35
CA ILE A 129 -8.79 -6.68 0.25
C ILE A 129 -9.27 -8.08 0.69
N ASN A 130 -8.86 -8.50 1.87
CA ASN A 130 -9.33 -9.76 2.41
C ASN A 130 -10.85 -9.75 2.59
N ASP A 131 -11.38 -8.70 3.22
CA ASP A 131 -12.79 -8.63 3.57
C ASP A 131 -13.70 -8.56 2.35
N ARG A 132 -13.28 -7.80 1.35
CA ARG A 132 -14.14 -7.49 0.21
C ARG A 132 -13.91 -8.39 -0.99
N LEU A 133 -12.68 -8.87 -1.17
CA LEU A 133 -12.35 -9.70 -2.32
C LEU A 133 -12.15 -11.16 -1.96
N GLY A 134 -12.08 -11.46 -0.66
CA GLY A 134 -11.95 -12.82 -0.21
C GLY A 134 -10.57 -13.42 -0.36
N TYR A 135 -9.54 -12.60 -0.54
CA TYR A 135 -8.17 -13.10 -0.66
C TYR A 135 -7.60 -13.31 0.73
N PRO A 136 -7.30 -14.56 1.13
CA PRO A 136 -6.92 -14.83 2.51
C PRO A 136 -5.63 -14.13 2.89
N LEU A 137 -5.68 -13.39 3.97
CA LEU A 137 -4.55 -12.66 4.52
C LEU A 137 -3.92 -13.53 5.59
N ASN A 138 -2.63 -13.78 5.45
CA ASN A 138 -1.90 -14.59 6.41
C ASN A 138 -1.25 -13.66 7.44
N ASN A 139 -1.76 -13.69 8.67
CA ASN A 139 -1.30 -12.80 9.72
C ASN A 139 -0.26 -13.43 10.62
N ASP A 140 0.48 -14.39 10.11
CA ASP A 140 1.54 -15.04 10.86
C ASP A 140 2.56 -14.02 11.30
N LYS A 141 2.93 -14.09 12.57
CA LYS A 141 3.84 -13.09 13.12
C LYS A 141 5.29 -13.33 12.80
N ASP A 142 5.58 -14.47 12.21
CA ASP A 142 6.96 -14.82 11.88
C ASP A 142 7.44 -14.15 10.61
N GLU A 143 6.61 -13.33 10.01
CA GLU A 143 6.91 -12.75 8.72
C GLU A 143 8.08 -11.79 8.73
N SER A 144 8.40 -11.25 9.88
CA SER A 144 9.49 -10.28 9.94
C SER A 144 10.80 -10.87 9.47
N SER A 145 10.98 -12.19 9.60
CA SER A 145 12.23 -12.81 9.16
C SER A 145 12.39 -12.82 7.66
N ASP A 146 11.31 -12.57 6.93
CA ASP A 146 11.33 -12.54 5.46
C ASP A 146 11.58 -11.18 4.89
N GLU A 147 11.77 -10.19 5.72
CA GLU A 147 11.94 -8.83 5.26
C GLU A 147 13.18 -8.63 4.43
N GLU A 148 13.02 -7.93 3.31
CA GLU A 148 14.14 -7.64 2.43
C GLU A 148 13.86 -6.36 1.67
N TYR A 149 14.65 -5.37 1.97
CA TYR A 149 14.52 -4.08 1.31
C TYR A 149 15.81 -3.69 0.62
#